data_62fde3891bf26fcfedd1ccb2ebd8e8ee
#
_entry.id   62fde3891bf26fcfedd1ccb2ebd8e8ee
#
_cell.length_a   1.000
_cell.length_b   1.000
_cell.length_c   1.000
_cell.angle_alpha   90.00
_cell.angle_beta   90.00
_cell.angle_gamma   90.00
#
_symmetry.space_group_name_H-M   'P 1'
#
loop_
_entity.id
_entity.type
_entity.pdbx_description
1 polymer ?
#
loop_
_entity_poly.entity_id
_entity_poly.type
_entity_poly.pdbx_seq_one_letter_code
_entity_poly.pdbx_strand_id
1 'polypeptide(L)'
;MAPNRINARWLRFILAPLALAALAILGGCGGGSGAPNNPFAPPPPIPGPLSILPSTATVYSNTPEILTITGGIAPYFVVSSNTSILPVGASVTNGTIVLLPANVLADTVVLITAQDSAGTRTTATVTVKPAPIFNTLTIKPASAACGVNAICSGQTATASVTVTGAGGVGIPNRQVRFDVVTGAFAIQSNDPAHPLVSTLTVVSDQFGVAQVIIQATPGVPTQPALLRATELTTGNQQTAQFTIVQTINGSAVLSVVPSDVTFFGQDSTQCSNNFRADYYIFGGTPPYQVFATPPAGVTLTNVPVPVAGGFFSVITNGTCADPEILLIVDASGLQTTATLHNLLGTTPPTPPAPPPALVLAPSSYAQTGCTGATQFTFLVTGGTPPFNASSTAPLTTPNPAFMSSAPSTFTVNWSGPSNTTAFVIVVDSNVQQQTATAQITCSP
;
A
#
# COMPACT_ATOMS: atom_id res chain seq x y z
N MET A 1 39.65 -5.47 41.63
CA MET A 1 39.66 -6.43 40.52
C MET A 1 39.25 -7.79 41.06
N ALA A 2 38.00 -8.20 40.84
CA ALA A 2 37.49 -9.50 41.24
C ALA A 2 36.97 -10.20 39.98
N PRO A 3 37.28 -11.46 39.72
CA PRO A 3 36.86 -12.15 38.50
C PRO A 3 35.42 -12.60 38.59
N ASN A 4 34.67 -12.31 37.50
CA ASN A 4 33.30 -12.66 37.28
C ASN A 4 33.13 -14.19 37.21
N ARG A 5 32.44 -14.79 38.17
CA ARG A 5 32.13 -16.22 38.18
C ARG A 5 30.91 -16.44 37.26
N ILE A 6 31.16 -17.00 36.10
CA ILE A 6 30.11 -17.51 35.19
C ILE A 6 29.40 -18.69 35.87
N ASN A 7 28.11 -18.54 36.14
CA ASN A 7 27.28 -19.54 36.82
C ASN A 7 27.15 -20.82 35.97
N ALA A 8 27.77 -21.91 36.43
CA ALA A 8 27.77 -23.23 35.79
C ALA A 8 26.38 -23.90 35.69
N ARG A 9 25.32 -23.25 36.14
CA ARG A 9 23.93 -23.77 36.06
C ARG A 9 23.32 -23.68 34.66
N TRP A 10 23.75 -22.73 33.84
CA TRP A 10 23.21 -22.56 32.47
C TRP A 10 23.76 -23.59 31.48
N LEU A 11 24.97 -24.09 31.72
CA LEU A 11 25.61 -25.11 30.86
C LEU A 11 24.91 -26.48 30.93
N ARG A 12 24.19 -26.77 32.02
CA ARG A 12 23.46 -28.04 32.18
C ARG A 12 22.13 -28.10 31.41
N PHE A 13 21.53 -26.97 31.09
CA PHE A 13 20.28 -26.92 30.34
C PHE A 13 20.48 -26.96 28.80
N ILE A 14 21.65 -26.62 28.31
CA ILE A 14 21.99 -26.63 26.88
C ILE A 14 22.53 -27.99 26.43
N LEU A 15 23.18 -28.74 27.31
CA LEU A 15 23.76 -30.03 26.97
C LEU A 15 22.79 -31.22 27.09
N ALA A 16 21.73 -31.09 27.86
CA ALA A 16 20.75 -32.17 28.01
C ALA A 16 19.92 -32.47 26.72
N PRO A 17 19.42 -31.47 25.94
CA PRO A 17 18.72 -31.78 24.70
C PRO A 17 19.65 -32.28 23.58
N LEU A 18 20.93 -31.88 23.57
CA LEU A 18 21.89 -32.38 22.56
C LEU A 18 22.26 -33.85 22.77
N ALA A 19 22.33 -34.31 24.02
CA ALA A 19 22.60 -35.74 24.32
C ALA A 19 21.43 -36.63 23.98
N LEU A 20 20.17 -36.14 24.11
CA LEU A 20 18.98 -36.87 23.71
C LEU A 20 18.82 -36.98 22.19
N ALA A 21 19.23 -35.92 21.44
CA ALA A 21 19.23 -35.94 19.99
C ALA A 21 20.30 -36.84 19.39
N ALA A 22 21.45 -37.00 20.05
CA ALA A 22 22.53 -37.89 19.62
C ALA A 22 22.17 -39.38 19.81
N LEU A 23 21.37 -39.72 20.84
CA LEU A 23 20.91 -41.12 21.01
C LEU A 23 19.82 -41.54 20.03
N ALA A 24 19.07 -40.63 19.44
CA ALA A 24 18.04 -40.92 18.47
C ALA A 24 18.60 -41.22 17.06
N ILE A 25 19.87 -40.87 16.79
CA ILE A 25 20.51 -41.09 15.47
C ILE A 25 21.24 -42.44 15.38
N LEU A 26 21.48 -43.13 16.50
CA LEU A 26 22.22 -44.38 16.53
C LEU A 26 21.32 -45.66 16.52
N GLY A 27 20.02 -45.52 16.43
CA GLY A 27 19.05 -46.61 16.41
C GLY A 27 18.47 -47.00 15.07
N GLY A 28 19.05 -46.58 13.95
CA GLY A 28 18.43 -46.77 12.65
C GLY A 28 19.28 -47.31 11.52
N CYS A 29 19.96 -48.43 11.70
CA CYS A 29 20.46 -49.24 10.60
C CYS A 29 20.11 -50.69 10.80
N GLY A 30 18.87 -51.06 10.48
CA GLY A 30 18.40 -52.39 10.25
C GLY A 30 17.75 -52.44 8.88
N GLY A 31 18.58 -52.52 7.81
CA GLY A 31 18.10 -52.88 6.47
C GLY A 31 17.58 -54.32 6.47
N GLY A 32 16.31 -54.47 6.71
CA GLY A 32 15.57 -55.71 6.45
C GLY A 32 14.70 -55.50 5.23
N SER A 33 15.04 -56.09 4.09
CA SER A 33 14.09 -56.37 3.02
C SER A 33 12.97 -57.24 3.62
N GLY A 34 11.95 -56.58 4.19
CA GLY A 34 10.79 -57.23 4.79
C GLY A 34 10.07 -58.04 3.74
N ALA A 35 10.03 -59.33 3.94
CA ALA A 35 9.15 -60.23 3.21
C ALA A 35 7.70 -59.71 3.32
N PRO A 36 6.88 -59.77 2.23
CA PRO A 36 5.55 -59.16 2.17
C PRO A 36 4.50 -59.73 3.13
N ASN A 37 4.89 -60.69 4.00
CA ASN A 37 3.98 -61.34 4.94
C ASN A 37 4.60 -61.49 6.33
N ASN A 38 4.91 -60.38 7.02
CA ASN A 38 5.21 -60.45 8.44
C ASN A 38 3.89 -60.43 9.24
N PRO A 39 3.44 -61.63 9.82
CA PRO A 39 2.18 -61.69 10.57
C PRO A 39 2.19 -60.90 11.89
N PHE A 40 3.34 -60.33 12.28
CA PHE A 40 3.51 -59.51 13.48
C PHE A 40 3.75 -58.01 13.16
N ALA A 41 3.68 -57.62 11.90
CA ALA A 41 3.70 -56.22 11.58
C ALA A 41 2.43 -55.56 12.14
N PRO A 42 2.53 -54.51 12.95
CA PRO A 42 1.34 -53.81 13.36
C PRO A 42 0.58 -53.33 12.12
N PRO A 43 -0.76 -53.49 12.11
CA PRO A 43 -1.55 -53.00 10.98
C PRO A 43 -1.20 -51.54 10.71
N PRO A 44 -1.10 -51.14 9.44
CA PRO A 44 -0.85 -49.74 9.14
C PRO A 44 -1.90 -48.88 9.87
N PRO A 45 -1.50 -47.75 10.47
CA PRO A 45 -2.43 -46.90 11.20
C PRO A 45 -3.59 -46.51 10.30
N ILE A 46 -4.80 -46.83 10.75
CA ILE A 46 -6.03 -46.44 10.04
C ILE A 46 -6.03 -44.91 9.92
N PRO A 47 -6.07 -44.33 8.72
CA PRO A 47 -6.14 -42.89 8.58
C PRO A 47 -7.33 -42.33 9.35
N GLY A 48 -7.14 -41.26 10.11
CA GLY A 48 -8.22 -40.56 10.78
C GLY A 48 -9.27 -40.03 9.77
N PRO A 49 -10.47 -39.68 10.21
CA PRO A 49 -11.48 -39.13 9.32
C PRO A 49 -10.98 -37.89 8.59
N LEU A 50 -11.24 -37.83 7.28
CA LEU A 50 -10.88 -36.67 6.47
C LEU A 50 -11.62 -35.40 6.95
N SER A 51 -10.91 -34.36 7.26
CA SER A 51 -11.50 -33.06 7.66
C SER A 51 -10.69 -31.87 7.17
N ILE A 52 -11.34 -30.72 6.98
CA ILE A 52 -10.70 -29.45 6.70
C ILE A 52 -10.84 -28.58 7.95
N LEU A 53 -9.74 -28.01 8.41
CA LEU A 53 -9.68 -27.16 9.58
C LEU A 53 -9.19 -25.74 9.23
N PRO A 54 -9.90 -24.70 9.70
CA PRO A 54 -11.24 -24.73 10.32
C PRO A 54 -12.32 -25.14 9.30
N SER A 55 -13.40 -25.78 9.75
CA SER A 55 -14.54 -26.16 8.90
C SER A 55 -15.37 -24.95 8.46
N THR A 56 -15.23 -23.83 9.15
CA THR A 56 -15.78 -22.53 8.79
C THR A 56 -14.70 -21.47 8.95
N ALA A 57 -14.51 -20.62 7.93
CA ALA A 57 -13.53 -19.55 7.94
C ALA A 57 -14.13 -18.26 7.39
N THR A 58 -13.68 -17.12 7.93
CA THR A 58 -13.92 -15.79 7.35
C THR A 58 -12.60 -15.27 6.83
N VAL A 59 -12.55 -14.94 5.55
CA VAL A 59 -11.37 -14.39 4.88
C VAL A 59 -11.71 -13.06 4.25
N TYR A 60 -10.71 -12.21 4.04
CA TYR A 60 -10.91 -10.89 3.44
C TYR A 60 -10.32 -10.84 2.03
N SER A 61 -10.96 -10.07 1.16
CA SER A 61 -10.48 -9.79 -0.21
C SER A 61 -8.99 -9.47 -0.22
N ASN A 62 -8.24 -10.07 -1.13
CA ASN A 62 -6.81 -9.88 -1.32
C ASN A 62 -5.91 -10.21 -0.10
N THR A 63 -6.45 -10.91 0.90
CA THR A 63 -5.68 -11.33 2.08
C THR A 63 -5.50 -12.84 2.04
N PRO A 64 -4.26 -13.35 1.89
CA PRO A 64 -3.99 -14.78 1.91
C PRO A 64 -4.38 -15.42 3.26
N GLU A 65 -4.95 -16.61 3.22
CA GLU A 65 -5.31 -17.42 4.40
C GLU A 65 -5.05 -18.89 4.13
N ILE A 66 -4.98 -19.71 5.16
CA ILE A 66 -4.63 -21.12 5.04
C ILE A 66 -5.69 -21.99 5.72
N LEU A 67 -6.15 -23.03 5.01
CA LEU A 67 -6.87 -24.16 5.61
C LEU A 67 -5.97 -25.40 5.64
N THR A 68 -6.19 -26.25 6.61
CA THR A 68 -5.42 -27.50 6.77
C THR A 68 -6.32 -28.72 6.61
N ILE A 69 -5.93 -29.64 5.75
CA ILE A 69 -6.57 -30.97 5.63
C ILE A 69 -5.92 -31.92 6.64
N THR A 70 -6.72 -32.61 7.41
CA THR A 70 -6.27 -33.65 8.36
C THR A 70 -7.00 -34.95 8.12
N GLY A 71 -6.34 -36.08 8.39
CA GLY A 71 -6.89 -37.42 8.13
C GLY A 71 -6.98 -37.75 6.64
N GLY A 72 -7.72 -38.81 6.29
CA GLY A 72 -7.81 -39.32 4.91
C GLY A 72 -6.47 -39.81 4.36
N ILE A 73 -6.42 -40.10 3.06
CA ILE A 73 -5.25 -40.61 2.34
C ILE A 73 -4.83 -39.63 1.25
N ALA A 74 -3.62 -39.05 1.39
CA ALA A 74 -3.05 -38.17 0.37
C ALA A 74 -2.77 -38.93 -0.97
N PRO A 75 -2.71 -38.26 -2.12
CA PRO A 75 -2.93 -36.81 -2.34
C PRO A 75 -4.40 -36.42 -2.22
N TYR A 76 -4.63 -35.15 -1.87
CA TYR A 76 -5.97 -34.59 -1.78
C TYR A 76 -6.30 -33.76 -3.03
N PHE A 77 -7.51 -33.93 -3.55
CA PHE A 77 -8.04 -33.11 -4.63
C PHE A 77 -8.96 -32.04 -4.03
N VAL A 78 -8.69 -30.76 -4.33
CA VAL A 78 -9.40 -29.65 -3.74
C VAL A 78 -10.14 -28.88 -4.82
N VAL A 79 -11.42 -28.57 -4.57
CA VAL A 79 -12.27 -27.82 -5.50
C VAL A 79 -12.98 -26.70 -4.75
N SER A 80 -12.99 -25.52 -5.36
CA SER A 80 -13.78 -24.37 -4.92
C SER A 80 -15.10 -24.31 -5.68
N SER A 81 -16.22 -24.02 -5.00
CA SER A 81 -17.52 -23.79 -5.63
C SER A 81 -17.55 -22.50 -6.46
N ASN A 82 -16.60 -21.58 -6.24
CA ASN A 82 -16.44 -20.35 -7.01
C ASN A 82 -14.95 -20.01 -7.18
N THR A 83 -14.36 -20.49 -8.25
CA THR A 83 -12.94 -20.31 -8.56
C THR A 83 -12.58 -18.87 -8.96
N SER A 84 -13.55 -18.06 -9.39
CA SER A 84 -13.31 -16.65 -9.71
C SER A 84 -13.15 -15.78 -8.45
N ILE A 85 -13.77 -16.20 -7.33
CA ILE A 85 -13.68 -15.50 -6.05
C ILE A 85 -12.62 -16.12 -5.14
N LEU A 86 -12.56 -17.47 -5.10
CA LEU A 86 -11.63 -18.19 -4.23
C LEU A 86 -10.97 -19.32 -5.01
N PRO A 87 -9.95 -19.03 -5.83
CA PRO A 87 -9.17 -20.07 -6.51
C PRO A 87 -8.40 -20.91 -5.50
N VAL A 88 -8.33 -22.21 -5.75
CA VAL A 88 -7.55 -23.16 -4.94
C VAL A 88 -6.71 -24.05 -5.83
N GLY A 89 -5.59 -24.56 -5.32
CA GLY A 89 -4.79 -25.56 -6.03
C GLY A 89 -5.57 -26.87 -6.15
N ALA A 90 -5.64 -27.44 -7.36
CA ALA A 90 -6.43 -28.64 -7.64
C ALA A 90 -5.92 -29.89 -6.92
N SER A 91 -4.64 -29.96 -6.54
CA SER A 91 -4.01 -31.11 -5.84
C SER A 91 -3.11 -30.61 -4.72
N VAL A 92 -3.24 -31.22 -3.55
CA VAL A 92 -2.50 -30.90 -2.33
C VAL A 92 -1.93 -32.20 -1.74
N THR A 93 -0.61 -32.26 -1.57
CA THR A 93 0.07 -33.43 -1.01
C THR A 93 0.40 -33.28 0.47
N ASN A 94 0.59 -32.05 0.95
CA ASN A 94 1.01 -31.75 2.31
C ASN A 94 -0.15 -31.31 3.24
N GLY A 95 -1.40 -31.43 2.76
CA GLY A 95 -2.57 -31.03 3.55
C GLY A 95 -2.80 -29.53 3.74
N THR A 96 -2.04 -28.68 3.07
CA THR A 96 -2.18 -27.22 3.18
C THR A 96 -2.92 -26.63 1.98
N ILE A 97 -4.06 -26.00 2.20
CA ILE A 97 -4.82 -25.26 1.16
C ILE A 97 -4.54 -23.78 1.36
N VAL A 98 -3.89 -23.15 0.40
CA VAL A 98 -3.70 -21.71 0.40
C VAL A 98 -4.90 -21.06 -0.30
N LEU A 99 -5.58 -20.16 0.40
CA LEU A 99 -6.69 -19.36 -0.10
C LEU A 99 -6.16 -17.99 -0.52
N LEU A 100 -6.52 -17.55 -1.72
CA LEU A 100 -6.17 -16.24 -2.26
C LEU A 100 -7.45 -15.54 -2.74
N PRO A 101 -8.26 -14.96 -1.81
CA PRO A 101 -9.55 -14.39 -2.15
C PRO A 101 -9.42 -13.23 -3.14
N ALA A 102 -10.23 -13.25 -4.20
CA ALA A 102 -10.40 -12.11 -5.09
C ALA A 102 -11.17 -10.98 -4.40
N ASN A 103 -11.23 -9.79 -5.03
CA ASN A 103 -12.00 -8.67 -4.49
C ASN A 103 -13.50 -8.94 -4.61
N VAL A 104 -14.23 -8.78 -3.50
CA VAL A 104 -15.69 -8.88 -3.44
C VAL A 104 -16.26 -7.58 -2.87
N LEU A 105 -17.47 -7.20 -3.32
CA LEU A 105 -18.16 -6.00 -2.86
C LEU A 105 -19.12 -6.28 -1.69
N ALA A 106 -19.46 -7.55 -1.47
CA ALA A 106 -20.34 -8.03 -0.40
C ALA A 106 -19.88 -9.40 0.10
N ASP A 107 -20.31 -9.77 1.31
CA ASP A 107 -20.02 -11.07 1.88
C ASP A 107 -20.46 -12.18 0.92
N THR A 108 -19.52 -13.01 0.52
CA THR A 108 -19.76 -14.10 -0.44
C THR A 108 -19.32 -15.43 0.16
N VAL A 109 -20.25 -16.38 0.21
CA VAL A 109 -19.98 -17.72 0.73
C VAL A 109 -19.47 -18.62 -0.40
N VAL A 110 -18.34 -19.28 -0.14
CA VAL A 110 -17.71 -20.25 -1.05
C VAL A 110 -17.48 -21.55 -0.30
N LEU A 111 -17.83 -22.68 -0.92
CA LEU A 111 -17.56 -24.02 -0.38
C LEU A 111 -16.25 -24.53 -0.95
N ILE A 112 -15.37 -24.99 -0.06
CA ILE A 112 -14.14 -25.71 -0.42
C ILE A 112 -14.38 -27.18 -0.13
N THR A 113 -14.28 -28.02 -1.15
CA THR A 113 -14.43 -29.47 -1.04
C THR A 113 -13.06 -30.12 -1.22
N ALA A 114 -12.64 -30.97 -0.28
CA ALA A 114 -11.48 -31.81 -0.42
C ALA A 114 -11.92 -33.29 -0.56
N GLN A 115 -11.28 -34.00 -1.46
CA GLN A 115 -11.45 -35.43 -1.66
C GLN A 115 -10.08 -36.11 -1.53
N ASP A 116 -10.00 -37.16 -0.74
CA ASP A 116 -8.78 -37.98 -0.62
C ASP A 116 -8.64 -38.98 -1.75
N SER A 117 -7.50 -39.70 -1.83
CA SER A 117 -7.24 -40.72 -2.84
C SER A 117 -8.16 -41.96 -2.72
N ALA A 118 -8.82 -42.17 -1.58
CA ALA A 118 -9.83 -43.20 -1.37
C ALA A 118 -11.24 -42.78 -1.83
N GLY A 119 -11.41 -41.52 -2.26
CA GLY A 119 -12.71 -40.99 -2.70
C GLY A 119 -13.56 -40.37 -1.59
N THR A 120 -13.09 -40.34 -0.33
CA THR A 120 -13.79 -39.70 0.79
C THR A 120 -13.78 -38.19 0.60
N ARG A 121 -14.90 -37.53 0.91
CA ARG A 121 -15.07 -36.09 0.73
C ARG A 121 -15.39 -35.39 2.02
N THR A 122 -14.91 -34.14 2.15
CA THR A 122 -15.25 -33.22 3.23
C THR A 122 -15.35 -31.80 2.68
N THR A 123 -16.06 -30.93 3.38
CA THR A 123 -16.26 -29.55 2.96
C THR A 123 -15.93 -28.58 4.08
N ALA A 124 -15.43 -27.40 3.70
CA ALA A 124 -15.33 -26.23 4.56
C ALA A 124 -16.10 -25.06 3.95
N THR A 125 -16.76 -24.27 4.78
CA THR A 125 -17.49 -23.07 4.38
C THR A 125 -16.57 -21.86 4.58
N VAL A 126 -16.27 -21.12 3.54
CA VAL A 126 -15.44 -19.92 3.57
C VAL A 126 -16.29 -18.71 3.20
N THR A 127 -16.41 -17.77 4.11
CA THR A 127 -17.06 -16.48 3.84
C THR A 127 -16.00 -15.47 3.43
N VAL A 128 -15.98 -15.08 2.15
CA VAL A 128 -15.11 -14.02 1.63
C VAL A 128 -15.80 -12.69 1.88
N LYS A 129 -15.15 -11.81 2.61
CA LYS A 129 -15.62 -10.46 2.93
C LYS A 129 -14.83 -9.40 2.14
N PRO A 130 -15.41 -8.22 1.86
CA PRO A 130 -14.64 -7.08 1.38
C PRO A 130 -13.44 -6.78 2.26
N ALA A 131 -12.35 -6.28 1.66
CA ALA A 131 -11.18 -5.87 2.43
C ALA A 131 -11.56 -4.83 3.48
N PRO A 132 -11.06 -4.92 4.73
CA PRO A 132 -11.27 -3.89 5.73
C PRO A 132 -10.76 -2.54 5.24
N ILE A 133 -11.55 -1.50 5.43
CA ILE A 133 -11.19 -0.12 5.14
C ILE A 133 -11.11 0.66 6.45
N PHE A 134 -10.24 1.68 6.49
CA PHE A 134 -10.22 2.62 7.60
C PHE A 134 -11.23 3.75 7.37
N ASN A 135 -11.86 4.19 8.46
CA ASN A 135 -12.38 5.55 8.54
C ASN A 135 -11.21 6.53 8.69
N THR A 136 -11.51 7.83 8.63
CA THR A 136 -10.53 8.88 8.85
C THR A 136 -9.80 8.68 10.17
N LEU A 137 -8.47 8.77 10.16
CA LEU A 137 -7.66 8.85 11.38
C LEU A 137 -7.88 10.21 12.03
N THR A 138 -8.41 10.21 13.24
CA THR A 138 -8.75 11.42 13.99
C THR A 138 -7.76 11.65 15.13
N ILE A 139 -7.36 12.90 15.32
CA ILE A 139 -6.53 13.35 16.45
C ILE A 139 -7.40 14.25 17.31
N LYS A 140 -7.61 13.86 18.57
CA LYS A 140 -8.35 14.65 19.56
C LYS A 140 -7.38 15.13 20.64
N PRO A 141 -6.95 16.38 20.63
CA PRO A 141 -6.12 16.95 21.69
C PRO A 141 -6.77 16.89 23.05
N ALA A 142 -6.00 16.68 24.10
CA ALA A 142 -6.48 16.73 25.49
C ALA A 142 -6.91 18.13 25.90
N SER A 143 -6.38 19.17 25.25
CA SER A 143 -6.71 20.57 25.47
C SER A 143 -6.81 21.30 24.11
N ALA A 144 -7.79 22.20 23.99
CA ALA A 144 -7.95 23.06 22.83
C ALA A 144 -7.15 24.38 22.92
N ALA A 145 -6.30 24.54 23.93
CA ALA A 145 -5.59 25.79 24.23
C ALA A 145 -4.66 26.27 23.11
N CYS A 146 -4.20 25.34 22.24
CA CYS A 146 -3.31 25.68 21.13
C CYS A 146 -4.02 25.83 19.78
N GLY A 147 -5.35 25.76 19.77
CA GLY A 147 -6.15 25.99 18.56
C GLY A 147 -6.64 24.71 17.90
N VAL A 148 -7.27 24.88 16.74
CA VAL A 148 -7.87 23.80 15.97
C VAL A 148 -6.77 22.96 15.30
N ASN A 149 -6.93 21.63 15.31
CA ASN A 149 -5.97 20.65 14.75
C ASN A 149 -4.53 20.83 15.30
N ALA A 150 -4.41 21.24 16.56
CA ALA A 150 -3.14 21.51 17.19
C ALA A 150 -3.01 20.83 18.56
N ILE A 151 -1.78 20.45 18.90
CA ILE A 151 -1.40 19.91 20.21
C ILE A 151 -0.34 20.83 20.78
N CYS A 152 -0.54 21.30 22.02
CA CYS A 152 0.47 22.09 22.71
C CYS A 152 1.69 21.20 23.02
N SER A 153 2.91 21.75 22.89
CA SER A 153 4.15 21.02 23.24
C SER A 153 4.08 20.53 24.69
N GLY A 154 4.45 19.26 24.91
CA GLY A 154 4.33 18.59 26.20
C GLY A 154 2.94 18.01 26.53
N GLN A 155 1.91 18.35 25.78
CA GLN A 155 0.54 17.82 25.98
C GLN A 155 0.31 16.55 25.19
N THR A 156 -0.78 15.87 25.52
CA THR A 156 -1.20 14.62 24.89
C THR A 156 -2.42 14.82 23.97
N ALA A 157 -2.61 13.87 23.08
CA ALA A 157 -3.83 13.74 22.30
C ALA A 157 -4.19 12.25 22.12
N THR A 158 -5.45 11.97 21.90
CA THR A 158 -5.91 10.63 21.52
C THR A 158 -5.98 10.55 20.00
N ALA A 159 -5.25 9.62 19.41
CA ALA A 159 -5.34 9.27 18.01
C ALA A 159 -6.20 8.01 17.87
N SER A 160 -7.23 8.04 17.04
CA SER A 160 -8.13 6.92 16.84
C SER A 160 -8.55 6.73 15.40
N VAL A 161 -8.69 5.48 15.00
CA VAL A 161 -9.16 5.04 13.67
C VAL A 161 -10.10 3.86 13.86
N THR A 162 -11.12 3.75 13.02
CA THR A 162 -12.03 2.59 13.04
C THR A 162 -11.76 1.71 11.84
N VAL A 163 -11.45 0.44 12.06
CA VAL A 163 -11.37 -0.57 11.03
C VAL A 163 -12.78 -1.05 10.71
N THR A 164 -13.22 -0.83 9.49
CA THR A 164 -14.60 -1.16 9.08
C THR A 164 -14.57 -2.12 7.89
N GLY A 165 -15.58 -2.99 7.83
CA GLY A 165 -15.87 -3.82 6.67
C GLY A 165 -16.93 -3.22 5.76
N ALA A 166 -17.50 -4.05 4.91
CA ALA A 166 -18.64 -3.67 4.07
C ALA A 166 -19.81 -3.14 4.93
N GLY A 167 -20.44 -2.06 4.46
CA GLY A 167 -21.52 -1.41 5.18
C GLY A 167 -21.10 -0.59 6.39
N GLY A 168 -19.80 -0.35 6.60
CA GLY A 168 -19.30 0.50 7.68
C GLY A 168 -19.34 -0.15 9.08
N VAL A 169 -19.58 -1.45 9.16
CA VAL A 169 -19.56 -2.18 10.44
C VAL A 169 -18.14 -2.33 10.95
N GLY A 170 -17.88 -1.97 12.20
CA GLY A 170 -16.57 -2.11 12.83
C GLY A 170 -16.12 -3.57 12.93
N ILE A 171 -14.85 -3.83 12.67
CA ILE A 171 -14.25 -5.17 12.73
C ILE A 171 -13.33 -5.25 13.94
N PRO A 172 -13.65 -6.08 14.95
CA PRO A 172 -12.81 -6.25 16.13
C PRO A 172 -11.57 -7.10 15.86
N ASN A 173 -10.64 -7.07 16.81
CA ASN A 173 -9.43 -7.91 16.84
C ASN A 173 -8.50 -7.73 15.64
N ARG A 174 -8.52 -6.56 14.98
CA ARG A 174 -7.59 -6.21 13.90
C ARG A 174 -6.35 -5.53 14.47
N GLN A 175 -5.19 -5.92 14.00
CA GLN A 175 -3.93 -5.30 14.39
C GLN A 175 -3.71 -4.03 13.58
N VAL A 176 -3.61 -2.90 14.26
CA VAL A 176 -3.35 -1.58 13.68
C VAL A 176 -2.03 -1.06 14.24
N ARG A 177 -1.08 -0.77 13.37
CA ARG A 177 0.19 -0.16 13.70
C ARG A 177 0.10 1.35 13.47
N PHE A 178 0.43 2.11 14.51
CA PHE A 178 0.59 3.56 14.44
C PHE A 178 2.09 3.89 14.33
N ASP A 179 2.45 4.74 13.37
CA ASP A 179 3.81 5.19 13.11
C ASP A 179 3.90 6.71 13.15
N VAL A 180 4.86 7.26 13.88
CA VAL A 180 5.26 8.66 13.79
C VAL A 180 6.00 8.83 12.46
N VAL A 181 5.44 9.61 11.54
CA VAL A 181 6.05 9.85 10.22
C VAL A 181 6.94 11.09 10.25
N THR A 182 6.41 12.21 10.76
CA THR A 182 7.16 13.46 10.95
C THR A 182 6.65 14.22 12.16
N GLY A 183 7.47 15.08 12.72
CA GLY A 183 7.15 15.92 13.87
C GLY A 183 7.73 15.39 15.17
N ALA A 184 7.89 16.29 16.14
CA ALA A 184 8.48 15.97 17.43
C ALA A 184 7.42 15.51 18.44
N PHE A 185 6.97 14.28 18.31
CA PHE A 185 6.04 13.61 19.23
C PHE A 185 6.34 12.12 19.29
N ALA A 186 5.77 11.44 20.28
CA ALA A 186 5.89 10.01 20.45
C ALA A 186 4.53 9.40 20.83
N ILE A 187 4.41 8.10 20.72
CA ILE A 187 3.24 7.31 21.12
C ILE A 187 3.51 6.76 22.52
N GLN A 188 2.55 6.91 23.43
CA GLN A 188 2.65 6.33 24.77
C GLN A 188 2.47 4.82 24.69
N SER A 189 3.41 4.11 25.28
CA SER A 189 3.42 2.65 25.39
C SER A 189 3.10 2.22 26.82
N ASN A 190 2.55 1.02 26.95
CA ASN A 190 2.36 0.37 28.25
C ASN A 190 3.62 -0.30 28.78
N ASP A 191 4.73 -0.25 28.05
CA ASP A 191 6.04 -0.77 28.49
C ASP A 191 6.73 0.26 29.39
N PRO A 192 6.96 -0.02 30.70
CA PRO A 192 7.62 0.91 31.60
C PRO A 192 9.08 1.21 31.21
N ALA A 193 9.73 0.29 30.47
CA ALA A 193 11.11 0.49 30.01
C ALA A 193 11.19 1.42 28.81
N HIS A 194 10.11 1.47 28.00
CA HIS A 194 10.01 2.30 26.81
C HIS A 194 8.65 3.02 26.77
N PRO A 195 8.41 3.98 27.69
CA PRO A 195 7.09 4.62 27.85
C PRO A 195 6.68 5.46 26.63
N LEU A 196 7.64 5.88 25.80
CA LEU A 196 7.44 6.66 24.58
C LEU A 196 8.14 5.97 23.42
N VAL A 197 7.39 5.67 22.36
CA VAL A 197 7.86 4.96 21.17
C VAL A 197 7.47 5.70 19.89
N SER A 198 8.19 5.45 18.81
CA SER A 198 7.85 5.98 17.48
C SER A 198 6.85 5.11 16.71
N THR A 199 6.65 3.88 17.15
CA THR A 199 5.72 2.93 16.55
C THR A 199 5.07 2.08 17.62
N LEU A 200 3.76 1.83 17.50
CA LEU A 200 3.00 0.98 18.41
C LEU A 200 1.91 0.23 17.65
N THR A 201 1.81 -1.07 17.90
CA THR A 201 0.70 -1.89 17.36
C THR A 201 -0.31 -2.13 18.47
N VAL A 202 -1.58 -1.85 18.18
CA VAL A 202 -2.72 -2.10 19.06
C VAL A 202 -3.77 -2.93 18.33
N VAL A 203 -4.68 -3.51 19.09
CA VAL A 203 -5.78 -4.33 18.56
C VAL A 203 -7.07 -3.52 18.62
N SER A 204 -7.86 -3.54 17.54
CA SER A 204 -9.17 -2.88 17.53
C SER A 204 -10.14 -3.55 18.51
N ASP A 205 -10.95 -2.74 19.17
CA ASP A 205 -11.96 -3.17 20.14
C ASP A 205 -13.19 -3.81 19.45
N GLN A 206 -14.22 -4.11 20.24
CA GLN A 206 -15.48 -4.71 19.77
C GLN A 206 -16.24 -3.86 18.73
N PHE A 207 -15.95 -2.57 18.66
CA PHE A 207 -16.51 -1.63 17.68
C PHE A 207 -15.60 -1.37 16.50
N GLY A 208 -14.46 -2.08 16.43
CA GLY A 208 -13.44 -1.88 15.38
C GLY A 208 -12.52 -0.69 15.64
N VAL A 209 -12.59 -0.02 16.81
CA VAL A 209 -11.79 1.16 17.10
C VAL A 209 -10.42 0.76 17.60
N ALA A 210 -9.38 1.25 16.94
CA ALA A 210 -8.00 1.20 17.39
C ALA A 210 -7.56 2.60 17.82
N GLN A 211 -7.00 2.75 19.02
CA GLN A 211 -6.58 4.05 19.54
C GLN A 211 -5.26 3.99 20.28
N VAL A 212 -4.53 5.09 20.23
CA VAL A 212 -3.29 5.32 20.99
C VAL A 212 -3.30 6.73 21.57
N ILE A 213 -2.50 6.93 22.62
CA ILE A 213 -2.22 8.27 23.15
C ILE A 213 -0.88 8.71 22.55
N ILE A 214 -0.87 9.89 21.95
CA ILE A 214 0.34 10.54 21.47
C ILE A 214 0.71 11.69 22.41
N GLN A 215 1.99 11.97 22.55
CA GLN A 215 2.51 13.04 23.39
C GLN A 215 3.49 13.89 22.59
N ALA A 216 3.18 15.17 22.46
CA ALA A 216 4.10 16.14 21.87
C ALA A 216 5.31 16.36 22.77
N THR A 217 6.51 16.45 22.19
CA THR A 217 7.73 16.70 22.94
C THR A 217 7.66 18.09 23.58
N PRO A 218 8.00 18.24 24.88
CA PRO A 218 7.97 19.53 25.56
C PRO A 218 8.93 20.56 24.95
N GLY A 219 8.48 21.82 24.85
CA GLY A 219 9.31 22.97 24.47
C GLY A 219 9.77 23.02 23.01
N VAL A 220 9.35 22.07 22.17
CA VAL A 220 9.71 22.10 20.74
C VAL A 220 9.08 23.30 20.01
N PRO A 221 9.76 23.85 18.99
CA PRO A 221 9.19 24.89 18.14
C PRO A 221 7.90 24.44 17.46
N THR A 222 7.04 25.40 17.12
CA THR A 222 5.81 25.12 16.35
C THR A 222 6.17 24.50 15.01
N GLN A 223 5.58 23.32 14.73
CA GLN A 223 5.92 22.51 13.56
C GLN A 223 4.76 21.62 13.13
N PRO A 224 4.66 21.26 11.83
CA PRO A 224 3.74 20.25 11.36
C PRO A 224 4.14 18.86 11.87
N ALA A 225 3.15 18.00 12.04
CA ALA A 225 3.32 16.62 12.46
C ALA A 225 2.37 15.71 11.68
N LEU A 226 2.81 14.47 11.44
CA LEU A 226 2.08 13.47 10.68
C LEU A 226 2.13 12.13 11.40
N LEU A 227 0.97 11.57 11.70
CA LEU A 227 0.78 10.23 12.21
C LEU A 227 0.17 9.36 11.11
N ARG A 228 0.60 8.11 11.02
CA ARG A 228 0.05 7.11 10.11
C ARG A 228 -0.47 5.92 10.90
N ALA A 229 -1.63 5.41 10.52
CA ALA A 229 -2.18 4.13 10.97
C ALA A 229 -2.17 3.14 9.81
N THR A 230 -1.71 1.91 10.05
CA THR A 230 -1.67 0.82 9.07
C THR A 230 -2.37 -0.40 9.64
N GLU A 231 -3.37 -0.92 8.95
CA GLU A 231 -3.98 -2.22 9.28
C GLU A 231 -3.11 -3.33 8.72
N LEU A 232 -2.58 -4.21 9.60
CA LEU A 232 -1.48 -5.10 9.24
C LEU A 232 -1.88 -6.27 8.33
N THR A 233 -3.17 -6.64 8.28
CA THR A 233 -3.60 -7.77 7.43
C THR A 233 -3.79 -7.36 5.98
N THR A 234 -4.35 -6.16 5.74
CA THR A 234 -4.66 -5.68 4.38
C THR A 234 -3.64 -4.67 3.87
N GLY A 235 -2.82 -4.09 4.77
CA GLY A 235 -1.91 -3.01 4.44
C GLY A 235 -2.58 -1.65 4.21
N ASN A 236 -3.88 -1.51 4.46
CA ASN A 236 -4.59 -0.25 4.34
C ASN A 236 -4.03 0.79 5.30
N GLN A 237 -3.91 2.03 4.85
CA GLN A 237 -3.29 3.12 5.60
C GLN A 237 -4.19 4.36 5.64
N GLN A 238 -4.11 5.07 6.77
CA GLN A 238 -4.64 6.42 6.94
C GLN A 238 -3.60 7.31 7.60
N THR A 239 -3.61 8.57 7.24
CA THR A 239 -2.73 9.57 7.83
C THR A 239 -3.55 10.71 8.43
N ALA A 240 -3.04 11.28 9.52
CA ALA A 240 -3.58 12.51 10.10
C ALA A 240 -2.47 13.52 10.28
N GLN A 241 -2.69 14.70 9.75
CA GLN A 241 -1.81 15.85 9.90
C GLN A 241 -2.34 16.76 11.00
N PHE A 242 -1.44 17.26 11.84
CA PHE A 242 -1.73 18.22 12.90
C PHE A 242 -0.52 19.12 13.13
N THR A 243 -0.68 20.15 13.96
CA THR A 243 0.43 21.04 14.32
C THR A 243 0.79 20.88 15.79
N ILE A 244 2.09 20.75 16.09
CA ILE A 244 2.60 20.89 17.45
C ILE A 244 2.92 22.37 17.66
N VAL A 245 2.26 22.99 18.65
CA VAL A 245 2.44 24.42 18.95
C VAL A 245 3.34 24.57 20.16
N GLN A 246 4.40 25.38 20.01
CA GLN A 246 5.31 25.67 21.12
C GLN A 246 4.58 26.32 22.29
N THR A 247 4.86 25.86 23.49
CA THR A 247 4.42 26.49 24.74
C THR A 247 5.61 26.89 25.59
N ILE A 248 5.55 28.09 26.18
CA ILE A 248 6.49 28.59 27.15
C ILE A 248 5.71 28.95 28.41
N ASN A 249 6.07 28.36 29.55
CA ASN A 249 5.37 28.56 30.82
C ASN A 249 3.85 28.28 30.74
N GLY A 250 3.46 27.28 29.93
CA GLY A 250 2.05 26.90 29.74
C GLY A 250 1.25 27.76 28.75
N SER A 251 1.83 28.81 28.20
CA SER A 251 1.20 29.68 27.20
C SER A 251 1.67 29.34 25.79
N ALA A 252 0.74 29.23 24.84
CA ALA A 252 1.07 29.01 23.44
C ALA A 252 1.75 30.22 22.83
N VAL A 253 2.90 30.01 22.20
CA VAL A 253 3.68 31.09 21.55
C VAL A 253 3.00 31.44 20.23
N LEU A 254 2.82 32.76 19.99
CA LEU A 254 2.32 33.24 18.71
C LEU A 254 3.25 32.79 17.59
N SER A 255 2.74 32.05 16.66
CA SER A 255 3.49 31.43 15.57
C SER A 255 2.61 31.25 14.34
N VAL A 256 3.25 31.13 13.18
CA VAL A 256 2.57 30.93 11.89
C VAL A 256 3.22 29.76 11.15
N VAL A 257 2.38 28.96 10.51
CA VAL A 257 2.82 27.76 9.76
C VAL A 257 2.08 27.71 8.42
N PRO A 258 2.81 27.57 7.31
CA PRO A 258 4.26 27.59 7.18
C PRO A 258 4.84 28.97 7.53
N SER A 259 6.11 29.04 7.92
CA SER A 259 6.79 30.31 8.17
C SER A 259 7.40 30.91 6.90
N ASP A 260 7.56 30.09 5.87
CA ASP A 260 8.15 30.45 4.59
C ASP A 260 7.54 29.62 3.46
N VAL A 261 7.20 30.30 2.34
CA VAL A 261 6.66 29.67 1.11
C VAL A 261 7.34 30.27 -0.10
N THR A 262 7.75 29.43 -1.03
CA THR A 262 8.32 29.87 -2.31
C THR A 262 7.44 29.41 -3.47
N PHE A 263 7.08 30.36 -4.33
CA PHE A 263 6.46 30.10 -5.63
C PHE A 263 7.40 30.48 -6.76
N PHE A 264 7.33 29.73 -7.85
CA PHE A 264 8.05 30.02 -9.09
C PHE A 264 7.05 30.31 -10.20
N GLY A 265 7.34 31.29 -11.01
CA GLY A 265 6.61 31.56 -12.25
C GLY A 265 6.73 30.43 -13.28
N GLN A 266 5.97 30.52 -14.36
CA GLN A 266 5.99 29.49 -15.40
C GLN A 266 7.28 29.51 -16.20
N ASP A 267 7.90 30.70 -16.36
CA ASP A 267 9.13 30.87 -17.11
C ASP A 267 10.03 31.96 -16.49
N SER A 268 11.19 32.19 -17.07
CA SER A 268 12.19 33.14 -16.58
C SER A 268 11.81 34.63 -16.76
N THR A 269 10.63 34.93 -17.31
CA THR A 269 10.20 36.31 -17.57
C THR A 269 9.09 36.77 -16.64
N GLN A 270 8.46 35.87 -15.90
CA GLN A 270 7.31 36.17 -15.03
C GLN A 270 7.35 35.41 -13.71
N CYS A 271 6.79 36.01 -12.69
CA CYS A 271 6.54 35.39 -11.39
C CYS A 271 5.14 34.75 -11.35
N SER A 272 4.87 33.94 -10.33
CA SER A 272 3.59 33.23 -10.24
C SER A 272 2.42 34.22 -10.07
N ASN A 273 1.28 33.89 -10.69
CA ASN A 273 0.04 34.64 -10.63
C ASN A 273 -1.11 33.69 -10.30
N ASN A 274 -2.01 34.09 -9.37
CA ASN A 274 -3.14 33.31 -8.88
C ASN A 274 -2.74 31.99 -8.15
N PHE A 275 -1.52 31.87 -7.64
CA PHE A 275 -1.14 30.81 -6.74
C PHE A 275 -1.50 31.19 -5.30
N ARG A 276 -2.02 30.22 -4.56
CA ARG A 276 -2.51 30.43 -3.19
C ARG A 276 -1.65 29.66 -2.19
N ALA A 277 -1.29 30.31 -1.08
CA ALA A 277 -0.74 29.70 0.12
C ALA A 277 -1.63 30.02 1.31
N ASP A 278 -1.90 29.02 2.14
CA ASP A 278 -2.65 29.18 3.38
C ASP A 278 -1.68 29.14 4.57
N TYR A 279 -1.74 30.18 5.41
CA TYR A 279 -0.91 30.36 6.59
C TYR A 279 -1.78 30.23 7.84
N TYR A 280 -1.50 29.25 8.68
CA TYR A 280 -2.23 28.98 9.92
C TYR A 280 -1.58 29.69 11.10
N ILE A 281 -2.35 30.37 11.93
CA ILE A 281 -1.86 31.12 13.08
C ILE A 281 -2.17 30.35 14.36
N PHE A 282 -1.15 30.14 15.20
CA PHE A 282 -1.27 29.43 16.46
C PHE A 282 -0.76 30.29 17.60
N GLY A 283 -1.32 30.06 18.82
CA GLY A 283 -0.94 30.84 20.02
C GLY A 283 -1.35 32.29 19.95
N GLY A 284 -0.86 33.12 20.88
CA GLY A 284 -1.26 34.51 21.02
C GLY A 284 -2.74 34.68 21.41
N THR A 285 -3.28 35.89 21.20
CA THR A 285 -4.66 36.25 21.54
C THR A 285 -5.41 36.67 20.27
N PRO A 286 -6.39 35.90 19.78
CA PRO A 286 -7.18 36.29 18.62
C PRO A 286 -8.10 37.49 18.92
N PRO A 287 -8.60 38.25 17.92
CA PRO A 287 -8.35 38.08 16.48
C PRO A 287 -6.96 38.54 16.05
N TYR A 288 -6.48 37.99 14.93
CA TYR A 288 -5.18 38.35 14.37
C TYR A 288 -5.35 39.28 13.15
N GLN A 289 -4.59 40.34 13.10
CA GLN A 289 -4.46 41.19 11.92
C GLN A 289 -3.25 40.77 11.11
N VAL A 290 -3.35 40.83 9.79
CA VAL A 290 -2.27 40.44 8.88
C VAL A 290 -2.00 41.60 7.91
N PHE A 291 -0.73 41.90 7.74
CA PHE A 291 -0.25 42.98 6.84
C PHE A 291 0.83 42.37 5.93
N ALA A 292 0.76 42.71 4.64
CA ALA A 292 1.77 42.36 3.66
C ALA A 292 2.69 43.53 3.37
N THR A 293 3.98 43.30 3.20
CA THR A 293 4.96 44.31 2.85
C THR A 293 5.93 43.79 1.79
N PRO A 294 5.86 44.37 0.57
CA PRO A 294 5.02 45.46 0.07
C PRO A 294 3.55 45.07 -0.11
N PRO A 295 2.58 45.95 0.20
CA PRO A 295 1.15 45.61 0.17
C PRO A 295 0.59 45.32 -1.22
N ALA A 296 1.31 45.71 -2.28
CA ALA A 296 0.92 45.45 -3.67
C ALA A 296 1.48 44.08 -4.20
N GLY A 297 2.29 43.39 -3.42
CA GLY A 297 2.95 42.15 -3.85
C GLY A 297 2.00 40.96 -3.92
N VAL A 298 0.96 40.98 -3.09
CA VAL A 298 0.01 39.87 -2.94
C VAL A 298 -1.39 40.36 -2.60
N THR A 299 -2.37 39.47 -2.72
CA THR A 299 -3.73 39.69 -2.22
C THR A 299 -3.94 38.81 -0.97
N LEU A 300 -4.34 39.47 0.15
CA LEU A 300 -4.70 38.78 1.39
C LEU A 300 -6.20 38.49 1.43
N THR A 301 -6.59 37.32 1.86
CA THR A 301 -7.97 36.90 2.11
C THR A 301 -8.11 36.20 3.47
N ASN A 302 -9.33 36.17 4.02
CA ASN A 302 -9.63 35.59 5.34
C ASN A 302 -8.93 36.40 6.49
N VAL A 303 -8.83 37.71 6.36
CA VAL A 303 -8.33 38.59 7.41
C VAL A 303 -9.45 39.54 7.88
N PRO A 304 -9.58 39.82 9.22
CA PRO A 304 -8.78 39.24 10.32
C PRO A 304 -9.09 37.78 10.58
N VAL A 305 -8.12 37.03 11.16
CA VAL A 305 -8.30 35.61 11.56
C VAL A 305 -8.89 35.56 12.97
N PRO A 306 -10.10 35.00 13.15
CA PRO A 306 -10.85 35.12 14.41
C PRO A 306 -10.46 34.16 15.53
N VAL A 307 -9.74 33.08 15.23
CA VAL A 307 -9.44 32.01 16.18
C VAL A 307 -8.03 31.46 16.01
N ALA A 308 -7.44 30.95 17.08
CA ALA A 308 -6.17 30.20 17.02
C ALA A 308 -6.37 28.89 16.25
N GLY A 309 -5.40 28.54 15.40
CA GLY A 309 -5.52 27.46 14.43
C GLY A 309 -6.34 27.82 13.18
N GLY A 310 -6.85 29.05 13.10
CA GLY A 310 -7.41 29.62 11.88
C GLY A 310 -6.32 30.01 10.89
N PHE A 311 -6.72 30.31 9.65
CA PHE A 311 -5.78 30.63 8.58
C PHE A 311 -6.19 31.89 7.82
N PHE A 312 -5.20 32.53 7.21
CA PHE A 312 -5.39 33.50 6.13
C PHE A 312 -4.75 32.96 4.86
N SER A 313 -5.20 33.45 3.73
CA SER A 313 -4.63 33.03 2.44
C SER A 313 -3.94 34.20 1.76
N VAL A 314 -2.80 33.91 1.18
CA VAL A 314 -2.02 34.83 0.33
C VAL A 314 -2.14 34.34 -1.10
N ILE A 315 -2.54 35.23 -2.00
CA ILE A 315 -2.70 34.92 -3.42
C ILE A 315 -1.72 35.81 -4.19
N THR A 316 -0.84 35.18 -4.99
CA THR A 316 0.10 35.89 -5.86
C THR A 316 -0.64 36.61 -6.99
N ASN A 317 -0.15 37.77 -7.40
CA ASN A 317 -0.76 38.63 -8.44
C ASN A 317 0.15 38.88 -9.65
N GLY A 318 1.22 38.08 -9.78
CA GLY A 318 2.21 38.25 -10.84
C GLY A 318 3.37 39.20 -10.50
N THR A 319 3.29 39.92 -9.38
CA THR A 319 4.40 40.76 -8.91
C THR A 319 5.51 39.86 -8.36
N CYS A 320 6.74 40.11 -8.81
CA CYS A 320 7.93 39.46 -8.27
C CYS A 320 8.31 40.11 -6.94
N ALA A 321 7.84 39.53 -5.84
CA ALA A 321 8.18 39.99 -4.48
C ALA A 321 9.07 38.93 -3.80
N ASP A 322 10.27 39.33 -3.38
CA ASP A 322 11.28 38.46 -2.79
C ASP A 322 12.17 39.19 -1.78
N PRO A 323 11.95 39.04 -0.47
CA PRO A 323 10.77 38.45 0.16
C PRO A 323 9.56 39.39 0.24
N GLU A 324 8.36 38.83 0.19
CA GLU A 324 7.14 39.42 0.71
C GLU A 324 7.06 39.12 2.20
N ILE A 325 7.01 40.13 3.06
CA ILE A 325 6.91 39.93 4.51
C ILE A 325 5.44 40.03 4.94
N LEU A 326 4.97 38.97 5.61
CA LEU A 326 3.65 38.90 6.20
C LEU A 326 3.79 39.16 7.71
N LEU A 327 3.36 40.31 8.18
CA LEU A 327 3.35 40.65 9.60
C LEU A 327 1.99 40.26 10.19
N ILE A 328 2.01 39.42 11.21
CA ILE A 328 0.85 38.97 11.98
C ILE A 328 0.89 39.64 13.35
N VAL A 329 -0.19 40.32 13.73
CA VAL A 329 -0.34 40.99 15.01
C VAL A 329 -1.57 40.44 15.73
N ASP A 330 -1.42 39.99 16.96
CA ASP A 330 -2.51 39.51 17.79
C ASP A 330 -3.24 40.65 18.52
N ALA A 331 -4.37 40.38 19.17
CA ALA A 331 -5.16 41.40 19.88
C ALA A 331 -4.42 41.98 21.10
N SER A 332 -3.38 41.32 21.60
CA SER A 332 -2.54 41.83 22.69
C SER A 332 -1.35 42.71 22.21
N GLY A 333 -1.15 42.76 20.90
CA GLY A 333 -0.04 43.51 20.27
C GLY A 333 1.23 42.68 20.09
N LEU A 334 1.20 41.34 20.39
CA LEU A 334 2.30 40.43 20.04
C LEU A 334 2.38 40.30 18.53
N GLN A 335 3.60 40.15 18.03
CA GLN A 335 3.88 40.07 16.59
C GLN A 335 4.68 38.85 16.23
N THR A 336 4.40 38.31 15.06
CA THR A 336 5.22 37.29 14.37
C THR A 336 5.22 37.56 12.87
N THR A 337 6.15 36.99 12.14
CA THR A 337 6.26 37.16 10.69
C THR A 337 6.33 35.84 9.98
N ALA A 338 5.83 35.85 8.75
CA ALA A 338 6.10 34.82 7.76
C ALA A 338 6.62 35.45 6.48
N THR A 339 7.23 34.67 5.62
CA THR A 339 7.75 35.11 4.32
C THR A 339 7.08 34.38 3.18
N LEU A 340 6.98 35.10 2.06
CA LEU A 340 6.62 34.51 0.77
C LEU A 340 7.65 34.96 -0.26
N HIS A 341 8.18 34.05 -1.01
CA HIS A 341 9.05 34.31 -2.15
C HIS A 341 8.29 34.05 -3.44
N ASN A 342 8.08 35.05 -4.26
CA ASN A 342 7.49 34.92 -5.58
C ASN A 342 8.55 35.20 -6.65
N LEU A 343 9.19 34.12 -7.12
CA LEU A 343 10.37 34.16 -7.97
C LEU A 343 10.01 33.94 -9.43
N LEU A 344 10.91 34.40 -10.31
CA LEU A 344 10.85 34.03 -11.72
C LEU A 344 10.93 32.50 -11.87
N GLY A 345 10.17 31.97 -12.80
CA GLY A 345 10.24 30.55 -13.12
C GLY A 345 11.59 30.20 -13.77
N THR A 346 12.00 28.95 -13.60
CA THR A 346 13.04 28.36 -14.40
C THR A 346 12.49 28.12 -15.80
N THR A 347 13.28 28.34 -16.86
CA THR A 347 12.91 27.93 -18.20
C THR A 347 12.50 26.45 -18.12
N PRO A 348 11.32 26.04 -18.59
CA PRO A 348 10.93 24.65 -18.55
C PRO A 348 12.07 23.81 -19.14
N PRO A 349 12.46 22.69 -18.53
CA PRO A 349 13.35 21.77 -19.19
C PRO A 349 12.74 21.50 -20.57
N THR A 350 13.55 21.58 -21.63
CA THR A 350 13.12 21.28 -23.00
C THR A 350 12.23 20.04 -22.94
N PRO A 351 10.95 20.10 -23.39
CA PRO A 351 10.07 18.96 -23.30
C PRO A 351 10.83 17.74 -23.81
N PRO A 352 10.82 16.61 -23.11
CA PRO A 352 11.48 15.42 -23.62
C PRO A 352 11.01 15.24 -25.06
N ALA A 353 11.96 15.01 -25.97
CA ALA A 353 11.64 14.82 -27.38
C ALA A 353 10.48 13.81 -27.45
N PRO A 354 9.42 14.11 -28.23
CA PRO A 354 8.29 13.20 -28.33
C PRO A 354 8.85 11.80 -28.62
N PRO A 355 8.36 10.77 -27.97
CA PRO A 355 8.85 9.42 -28.19
C PRO A 355 8.78 9.12 -29.69
N PRO A 356 9.79 8.43 -30.26
CA PRO A 356 9.78 8.09 -31.67
C PRO A 356 8.47 7.39 -32.01
N ALA A 357 7.93 7.69 -33.18
CA ALA A 357 6.67 7.09 -33.61
C ALA A 357 6.75 5.57 -33.54
N LEU A 358 5.70 4.94 -33.01
CA LEU A 358 5.58 3.49 -32.98
C LEU A 358 5.48 2.96 -34.41
N VAL A 359 6.37 2.08 -34.80
CA VAL A 359 6.43 1.49 -36.13
C VAL A 359 6.42 -0.03 -36.04
N LEU A 360 5.58 -0.65 -36.88
CA LEU A 360 5.53 -2.08 -37.07
C LEU A 360 6.05 -2.42 -38.47
N ALA A 361 7.09 -3.21 -38.52
CA ALA A 361 7.74 -3.59 -39.77
C ALA A 361 7.77 -5.13 -39.95
N PRO A 362 7.42 -5.64 -41.13
CA PRO A 362 6.83 -4.90 -42.25
C PRO A 362 5.39 -4.44 -41.98
N SER A 363 4.91 -3.39 -42.62
CA SER A 363 3.54 -2.89 -42.48
C SER A 363 2.52 -3.74 -43.23
N SER A 364 2.98 -4.63 -44.11
CA SER A 364 2.10 -5.57 -44.81
C SER A 364 2.84 -6.82 -45.25
N TYR A 365 2.14 -7.93 -45.34
CA TYR A 365 2.53 -9.18 -45.98
C TYR A 365 1.51 -9.54 -47.06
N ALA A 366 1.96 -9.98 -48.21
CA ALA A 366 1.17 -10.65 -49.22
C ALA A 366 1.77 -12.03 -49.46
N GLN A 367 1.02 -13.09 -49.20
CA GLN A 367 1.46 -14.48 -49.29
C GLN A 367 0.42 -15.29 -50.04
N THR A 368 0.88 -16.29 -50.80
CA THR A 368 0.00 -17.26 -51.48
C THR A 368 0.00 -18.59 -50.73
N GLY A 369 -1.13 -19.29 -50.74
CA GLY A 369 -1.24 -20.65 -50.21
C GLY A 369 -0.97 -20.76 -48.68
N CYS A 370 -1.43 -19.79 -47.88
CA CYS A 370 -1.23 -19.83 -46.44
C CYS A 370 -1.87 -21.06 -45.79
N THR A 371 -1.14 -21.68 -44.89
CA THR A 371 -1.57 -22.82 -44.08
C THR A 371 -1.35 -22.53 -42.61
N GLY A 372 -1.83 -23.37 -41.72
CA GLY A 372 -1.59 -23.26 -40.26
C GLY A 372 -0.11 -23.25 -39.86
N ALA A 373 0.80 -23.67 -40.76
CA ALA A 373 2.25 -23.59 -40.56
C ALA A 373 2.89 -22.27 -41.06
N THR A 374 2.13 -21.42 -41.77
CA THR A 374 2.67 -20.16 -42.31
C THR A 374 2.81 -19.15 -41.16
N GLN A 375 4.04 -18.75 -40.90
CA GLN A 375 4.40 -17.83 -39.82
C GLN A 375 4.82 -16.47 -40.39
N PHE A 376 4.36 -15.40 -39.76
CA PHE A 376 4.73 -14.03 -40.06
C PHE A 376 5.43 -13.40 -38.85
N THR A 377 6.59 -12.78 -39.10
CA THR A 377 7.38 -12.15 -38.06
C THR A 377 7.36 -10.64 -38.22
N PHE A 378 7.11 -9.93 -37.15
CA PHE A 378 7.06 -8.48 -37.11
C PHE A 378 8.10 -7.93 -36.15
N LEU A 379 8.69 -6.80 -36.52
CA LEU A 379 9.59 -5.99 -35.69
C LEU A 379 8.86 -4.73 -35.23
N VAL A 380 8.84 -4.51 -33.94
CA VAL A 380 8.34 -3.29 -33.29
C VAL A 380 9.50 -2.37 -32.98
N THR A 381 9.42 -1.11 -33.45
CA THR A 381 10.42 -0.06 -33.18
C THR A 381 9.72 1.24 -32.81
N GLY A 382 10.43 2.14 -32.11
CA GLY A 382 9.84 3.38 -31.61
C GLY A 382 8.78 3.14 -30.53
N GLY A 383 7.92 4.12 -30.27
CA GLY A 383 6.92 4.07 -29.20
C GLY A 383 7.54 4.01 -27.81
N THR A 384 6.70 3.81 -26.80
CA THR A 384 7.08 3.68 -25.39
C THR A 384 6.73 2.28 -24.89
N PRO A 385 7.73 1.43 -24.54
CA PRO A 385 7.43 0.11 -23.97
C PRO A 385 6.80 0.22 -22.58
N PRO A 386 6.07 -0.81 -22.10
CA PRO A 386 5.79 -2.07 -22.78
C PRO A 386 4.77 -1.95 -23.91
N PHE A 387 4.83 -2.90 -24.86
CA PHE A 387 3.89 -2.99 -25.97
C PHE A 387 2.98 -4.20 -25.82
N ASN A 388 1.72 -4.02 -26.23
CA ASN A 388 0.77 -5.10 -26.34
C ASN A 388 0.45 -5.34 -27.82
N ALA A 389 0.65 -6.57 -28.28
CA ALA A 389 0.30 -7.00 -29.63
C ALA A 389 -1.01 -7.79 -29.61
N SER A 390 -1.88 -7.54 -30.56
CA SER A 390 -3.12 -8.28 -30.81
C SER A 390 -3.25 -8.60 -32.30
N SER A 391 -4.06 -9.56 -32.63
CA SER A 391 -4.31 -9.97 -34.00
C SER A 391 -5.79 -10.25 -34.24
N THR A 392 -6.25 -10.06 -35.48
CA THR A 392 -7.60 -10.46 -35.90
C THR A 392 -7.59 -11.88 -36.47
N ALA A 393 -8.72 -12.58 -36.38
CA ALA A 393 -8.87 -13.84 -37.08
C ALA A 393 -8.66 -13.63 -38.61
N PRO A 394 -8.04 -14.57 -39.31
CA PRO A 394 -7.68 -15.92 -38.91
C PRO A 394 -6.23 -16.10 -38.40
N LEU A 395 -5.63 -15.09 -37.78
CA LEU A 395 -4.30 -15.21 -37.18
C LEU A 395 -4.39 -15.79 -35.75
N THR A 396 -3.34 -16.50 -35.34
CA THR A 396 -3.16 -16.88 -33.94
C THR A 396 -2.82 -15.65 -33.09
N THR A 397 -2.96 -15.78 -31.79
CA THR A 397 -2.48 -14.75 -30.86
C THR A 397 -0.97 -14.51 -31.06
N PRO A 398 -0.50 -13.25 -31.05
CA PRO A 398 0.91 -12.92 -31.16
C PRO A 398 1.75 -13.62 -30.08
N ASN A 399 2.95 -14.04 -30.46
CA ASN A 399 3.90 -14.66 -29.53
C ASN A 399 5.31 -14.03 -29.65
N PRO A 400 5.78 -13.31 -28.61
CA PRO A 400 5.04 -12.89 -27.42
C PRO A 400 3.97 -11.82 -27.72
N ALA A 401 2.86 -11.83 -26.99
CA ALA A 401 1.84 -10.79 -27.08
C ALA A 401 2.23 -9.52 -26.30
N PHE A 402 3.14 -9.65 -25.34
CA PHE A 402 3.65 -8.56 -24.51
C PHE A 402 5.17 -8.43 -24.70
N MET A 403 5.65 -7.20 -24.94
CA MET A 403 7.06 -6.89 -25.16
C MET A 403 7.49 -5.75 -24.26
N SER A 404 8.49 -5.98 -23.43
CA SER A 404 8.97 -5.04 -22.40
C SER A 404 9.99 -4.03 -22.88
N SER A 405 10.50 -4.14 -24.12
CA SER A 405 11.56 -3.27 -24.68
C SER A 405 11.36 -3.03 -26.18
N ALA A 406 12.03 -2.00 -26.72
CA ALA A 406 12.17 -1.75 -28.14
C ALA A 406 13.66 -1.76 -28.50
N PRO A 407 14.08 -2.31 -29.67
CA PRO A 407 13.26 -3.06 -30.62
C PRO A 407 12.88 -4.45 -30.10
N SER A 408 11.71 -4.95 -30.50
CA SER A 408 11.25 -6.30 -30.15
C SER A 408 10.59 -6.97 -31.35
N THR A 409 10.63 -8.30 -31.38
CA THR A 409 9.99 -9.10 -32.43
C THR A 409 8.91 -10.00 -31.84
N PHE A 410 7.89 -10.26 -32.63
CA PHE A 410 6.87 -11.25 -32.32
C PHE A 410 6.39 -11.94 -33.59
N THR A 411 5.72 -13.05 -33.44
CA THR A 411 5.23 -13.87 -34.55
C THR A 411 3.75 -14.16 -34.41
N VAL A 412 3.09 -14.34 -35.55
CA VAL A 412 1.71 -14.85 -35.66
C VAL A 412 1.67 -15.94 -36.72
N ASN A 413 0.82 -16.96 -36.55
CA ASN A 413 0.61 -17.98 -37.55
C ASN A 413 -0.76 -17.81 -38.20
N TRP A 414 -0.86 -18.21 -39.47
CA TRP A 414 -2.12 -18.24 -40.17
C TRP A 414 -2.93 -19.47 -39.74
N SER A 415 -4.21 -19.31 -39.41
CA SER A 415 -5.06 -20.41 -38.94
C SER A 415 -6.37 -20.55 -39.72
N GLY A 416 -6.54 -19.81 -40.80
CA GLY A 416 -7.79 -19.76 -41.56
C GLY A 416 -7.65 -20.11 -43.05
N PRO A 417 -8.71 -19.94 -43.82
CA PRO A 417 -8.71 -20.17 -45.27
C PRO A 417 -7.87 -19.16 -45.98
N SER A 418 -7.31 -19.55 -47.14
CA SER A 418 -6.78 -18.61 -48.14
C SER A 418 -7.85 -17.68 -48.66
N ASN A 419 -7.45 -16.55 -49.23
CA ASN A 419 -8.31 -15.47 -49.73
C ASN A 419 -9.02 -14.65 -48.64
N THR A 420 -8.27 -14.37 -47.56
CA THR A 420 -8.73 -13.47 -46.50
C THR A 420 -7.63 -12.49 -46.12
N THR A 421 -8.02 -11.40 -45.46
CA THR A 421 -7.13 -10.37 -44.94
C THR A 421 -7.27 -10.32 -43.42
N ALA A 422 -6.13 -10.22 -42.72
CA ALA A 422 -6.09 -10.09 -41.27
C ALA A 422 -5.16 -8.94 -40.87
N PHE A 423 -5.31 -8.47 -39.67
CA PHE A 423 -4.52 -7.37 -39.13
C PHE A 423 -3.81 -7.77 -37.84
N VAL A 424 -2.64 -7.21 -37.68
CA VAL A 424 -1.88 -7.22 -36.42
C VAL A 424 -1.82 -5.77 -35.95
N ILE A 425 -2.10 -5.57 -34.67
CA ILE A 425 -2.16 -4.25 -34.03
C ILE A 425 -1.24 -4.28 -32.81
N VAL A 426 -0.37 -3.28 -32.71
CA VAL A 426 0.52 -3.08 -31.56
C VAL A 426 0.17 -1.73 -30.94
N VAL A 427 0.04 -1.70 -29.62
CA VAL A 427 -0.23 -0.49 -28.82
C VAL A 427 0.87 -0.32 -27.82
N ASP A 428 1.37 0.90 -27.65
CA ASP A 428 2.38 1.26 -26.66
C ASP A 428 1.74 1.66 -25.31
N SER A 429 2.58 1.88 -24.30
CA SER A 429 2.14 2.26 -22.95
C SER A 429 2.16 3.76 -22.69
N ASN A 430 2.35 4.59 -23.70
CA ASN A 430 2.35 6.04 -23.51
C ASN A 430 0.99 6.56 -23.01
N VAL A 431 0.98 7.68 -22.30
CA VAL A 431 -0.25 8.38 -21.85
C VAL A 431 -1.14 8.74 -23.06
N GLN A 432 -0.52 9.14 -24.17
CA GLN A 432 -1.17 9.23 -25.48
C GLN A 432 -0.78 7.99 -26.28
N GLN A 433 -1.53 6.91 -26.09
CA GLN A 433 -1.27 5.62 -26.71
C GLN A 433 -1.08 5.75 -28.23
N GLN A 434 0.08 5.31 -28.72
CA GLN A 434 0.33 5.14 -30.15
C GLN A 434 -0.08 3.73 -30.56
N THR A 435 -0.63 3.62 -31.76
CA THR A 435 -1.05 2.35 -32.35
C THR A 435 -0.39 2.19 -33.72
N ALA A 436 0.24 1.03 -33.95
CA ALA A 436 0.75 0.63 -35.26
C ALA A 436 0.02 -0.62 -35.74
N THR A 437 -0.33 -0.65 -37.00
CA THR A 437 -1.09 -1.75 -37.61
C THR A 437 -0.34 -2.29 -38.83
N ALA A 438 -0.31 -3.61 -38.98
CA ALA A 438 0.15 -4.30 -40.17
C ALA A 438 -0.95 -5.19 -40.76
N GLN A 439 -0.97 -5.29 -42.07
CA GLN A 439 -1.95 -6.08 -42.81
C GLN A 439 -1.30 -7.35 -43.36
N ILE A 440 -1.96 -8.47 -43.24
CA ILE A 440 -1.58 -9.74 -43.87
C ILE A 440 -2.68 -10.14 -44.84
N THR A 441 -2.35 -10.28 -46.10
CA THR A 441 -3.26 -10.77 -47.14
C THR A 441 -2.78 -12.11 -47.60
N CYS A 442 -3.65 -13.12 -47.52
CA CYS A 442 -3.37 -14.45 -48.04
C CYS A 442 -4.22 -14.71 -49.25
N SER A 443 -3.57 -14.94 -50.40
CA SER A 443 -4.20 -15.30 -51.68
C SER A 443 -4.23 -16.82 -51.87
N PRO A 444 -5.15 -17.34 -52.69
CA PRO A 444 -5.22 -18.75 -53.05
C PRO A 444 -3.95 -19.30 -53.62
#